data_11639382d0df2a037f39e0ed785c270b
#
_entry.id   11639382d0df2a037f39e0ed785c270b
#
_cell.length_a   1.000
_cell.length_b   1.000
_cell.length_c   1.000
_cell.angle_alpha   90.00
_cell.angle_beta   90.00
_cell.angle_gamma   90.00
#
_symmetry.space_group_name_H-M   'P 1'
#
loop_
_entity.id
_entity.type
_entity.pdbx_description
1 polymer ?
#
loop_
_entity_poly.entity_id
_entity_poly.type
_entity_poly.pdbx_seq_one_letter_code
_entity_poly.pdbx_strand_id
1 'polypeptide(L)'
;MPPLPDVLAAATFWCSLLLVAHTYVLYPGLLARLARGRRQNAEVYAPDSAHLPAVAVLLAVYNEEQVIEEKIRSTFATTYPPDKLTFYIGSDNSTDRTNALITRLAAEYPGLKFRPLGQRTGKPGVMQVLSAEATAPVLVLTDANVFFTPDTLYELVKHFRNPAVGLVGGHILNPEHRQEGISGQEKAYLERENLIKYQEGVVWGSMIGAFGGCFAVRRACYHPAPRGFIVDDFFISMAVLQDGYQAINELGAVCHEDVSDQLPEEFRRKARISAGNFQNLVAFRRLLWPPWRGGGFAYWSHKVLRWLTPLLLLLMLGSSALLVARGGGWVYRLLLAGQLGALLLPLLDAALHRLGIHLRLLRFISHFYSMNAALLLGFWRYLRGVRTAIWEPTARFQGKR
;
A
#
# COMPACT_ATOMS: atom_id res chain seq x y z
N MET A 1 -32.89 27.21 -23.23
CA MET A 1 -31.71 26.41 -22.89
C MET A 1 -31.26 26.82 -21.48
N PRO A 2 -30.83 25.89 -20.62
CA PRO A 2 -30.28 26.29 -19.33
C PRO A 2 -29.04 27.16 -19.54
N PRO A 3 -28.78 28.11 -18.64
CA PRO A 3 -27.59 28.98 -18.70
C PRO A 3 -26.30 28.15 -18.69
N LEU A 4 -25.25 28.58 -19.41
CA LEU A 4 -23.98 27.86 -19.51
C LEU A 4 -23.38 27.49 -18.13
N PRO A 5 -23.41 28.35 -17.09
CA PRO A 5 -22.93 27.99 -15.76
C PRO A 5 -23.68 26.82 -15.14
N ASP A 6 -24.96 26.68 -15.37
CA ASP A 6 -25.76 25.57 -14.81
C ASP A 6 -25.44 24.26 -15.55
N VAL A 7 -25.21 24.31 -16.87
CA VAL A 7 -24.75 23.15 -17.63
C VAL A 7 -23.37 22.67 -17.15
N LEU A 8 -22.44 23.61 -16.93
CA LEU A 8 -21.09 23.29 -16.41
C LEU A 8 -21.15 22.72 -15.00
N ALA A 9 -21.95 23.29 -14.11
CA ALA A 9 -22.12 22.77 -12.75
C ALA A 9 -22.74 21.37 -12.75
N ALA A 10 -23.76 21.14 -13.56
CA ALA A 10 -24.36 19.81 -13.71
C ALA A 10 -23.35 18.80 -14.27
N ALA A 11 -22.61 19.15 -15.31
CA ALA A 11 -21.57 18.30 -15.87
C ALA A 11 -20.48 17.99 -14.83
N THR A 12 -20.01 18.99 -14.05
CA THR A 12 -19.03 18.81 -12.97
C THR A 12 -19.55 17.83 -11.92
N PHE A 13 -20.81 17.98 -11.50
CA PHE A 13 -21.42 17.06 -10.54
C PHE A 13 -21.43 15.62 -11.05
N TRP A 14 -22.01 15.39 -12.23
CA TRP A 14 -22.19 14.04 -12.76
C TRP A 14 -20.86 13.38 -13.15
N CYS A 15 -19.91 14.14 -13.72
CA CYS A 15 -18.57 13.63 -14.02
C CYS A 15 -17.84 13.23 -12.72
N SER A 16 -17.90 14.07 -11.68
CA SER A 16 -17.26 13.75 -10.39
C SER A 16 -17.88 12.50 -9.77
N LEU A 17 -19.21 12.39 -9.77
CA LEU A 17 -19.93 11.21 -9.28
C LEU A 17 -19.52 9.95 -10.06
N LEU A 18 -19.47 10.03 -11.39
CA LEU A 18 -19.07 8.91 -12.25
C LEU A 18 -17.62 8.49 -11.97
N LEU A 19 -16.69 9.43 -11.80
CA LEU A 19 -15.28 9.13 -11.50
C LEU A 19 -15.11 8.48 -10.11
N VAL A 20 -15.86 8.94 -9.10
CA VAL A 20 -15.88 8.30 -7.78
C VAL A 20 -16.48 6.88 -7.89
N ALA A 21 -17.63 6.73 -8.54
CA ALA A 21 -18.22 5.41 -8.77
C ALA A 21 -17.29 4.50 -9.58
N HIS A 22 -16.56 5.05 -10.56
CA HIS A 22 -15.60 4.31 -11.37
C HIS A 22 -14.51 3.68 -10.47
N THR A 23 -13.81 4.47 -9.68
CA THR A 23 -12.66 3.93 -8.90
C THR A 23 -13.08 2.95 -7.81
N TYR A 24 -14.25 3.11 -7.19
CA TYR A 24 -14.67 2.25 -6.08
C TYR A 24 -15.56 1.07 -6.48
N VAL A 25 -16.28 1.15 -7.60
CA VAL A 25 -17.28 0.15 -7.99
C VAL A 25 -17.03 -0.39 -9.40
N LEU A 26 -16.99 0.48 -10.41
CA LEU A 26 -16.98 0.04 -11.81
C LEU A 26 -15.64 -0.61 -12.17
N TYR A 27 -14.52 0.00 -11.78
CA TYR A 27 -13.18 -0.54 -12.08
C TYR A 27 -12.93 -1.90 -11.42
N PRO A 28 -13.14 -2.11 -10.12
CA PRO A 28 -13.00 -3.44 -9.52
C PRO A 28 -13.92 -4.49 -10.14
N GLY A 29 -15.15 -4.13 -10.47
CA GLY A 29 -16.11 -5.03 -11.15
C GLY A 29 -15.66 -5.40 -12.57
N LEU A 30 -15.20 -4.41 -13.35
CA LEU A 30 -14.63 -4.62 -14.68
C LEU A 30 -13.39 -5.52 -14.60
N LEU A 31 -12.49 -5.23 -13.67
CA LEU A 31 -11.24 -5.96 -13.48
C LEU A 31 -11.50 -7.43 -13.11
N ALA A 32 -12.43 -7.67 -12.18
CA ALA A 32 -12.84 -9.02 -11.80
C ALA A 32 -13.40 -9.81 -13.00
N ARG A 33 -14.19 -9.14 -13.88
CA ARG A 33 -14.70 -9.75 -15.10
C ARG A 33 -13.57 -10.09 -16.10
N LEU A 34 -12.62 -9.17 -16.29
CA LEU A 34 -11.50 -9.36 -17.22
C LEU A 34 -10.51 -10.42 -16.75
N ALA A 35 -10.30 -10.55 -15.44
CA ALA A 35 -9.40 -11.54 -14.84
C ALA A 35 -9.99 -12.95 -14.80
N ARG A 36 -11.32 -13.09 -14.98
CA ARG A 36 -12.01 -14.38 -14.84
C ARG A 36 -11.46 -15.45 -15.78
N GLY A 37 -11.06 -16.58 -15.24
CA GLY A 37 -10.51 -17.71 -15.99
C GLY A 37 -9.08 -17.52 -16.51
N ARG A 38 -8.45 -16.38 -16.21
CA ARG A 38 -7.04 -16.13 -16.56
C ARG A 38 -6.11 -16.50 -15.41
N ARG A 39 -4.88 -16.86 -15.75
CA ARG A 39 -3.78 -17.03 -14.79
C ARG A 39 -2.74 -15.95 -15.05
N GLN A 40 -2.07 -15.48 -14.00
CA GLN A 40 -1.05 -14.46 -14.19
C GLN A 40 0.19 -15.07 -14.86
N ASN A 41 1.12 -15.64 -14.23
CA ASN A 41 2.34 -16.18 -14.78
C ASN A 41 2.34 -17.72 -14.68
N ALA A 42 2.51 -18.41 -15.80
CA ALA A 42 2.60 -19.89 -15.84
C ALA A 42 4.05 -20.39 -15.75
N GLU A 43 5.03 -19.52 -16.04
CA GLU A 43 6.44 -19.89 -16.03
C GLU A 43 7.02 -19.67 -14.63
N VAL A 44 7.03 -20.75 -13.84
CA VAL A 44 7.49 -20.73 -12.43
C VAL A 44 8.54 -21.80 -12.17
N TYR A 45 9.37 -21.57 -11.14
CA TYR A 45 10.22 -22.62 -10.58
C TYR A 45 9.39 -23.64 -9.83
N ALA A 46 9.76 -24.93 -9.88
CA ALA A 46 9.24 -25.94 -8.97
C ALA A 46 9.82 -25.74 -7.55
N PRO A 47 9.10 -26.17 -6.47
CA PRO A 47 9.56 -25.97 -5.09
C PRO A 47 10.94 -26.54 -4.77
N ASP A 48 11.27 -27.67 -5.35
CA ASP A 48 12.51 -28.43 -5.19
C ASP A 48 13.54 -28.15 -6.28
N SER A 49 13.32 -27.11 -7.09
CA SER A 49 14.19 -26.80 -8.22
C SER A 49 15.60 -26.39 -7.76
N ALA A 50 16.63 -27.09 -8.24
CA ALA A 50 18.01 -26.67 -8.05
C ALA A 50 18.33 -25.27 -8.64
N HIS A 51 17.49 -24.79 -9.58
CA HIS A 51 17.62 -23.49 -10.23
C HIS A 51 16.93 -22.33 -9.48
N LEU A 52 16.36 -22.57 -8.31
CA LEU A 52 15.87 -21.48 -7.44
C LEU A 52 17.02 -20.45 -7.25
N PRO A 53 16.76 -19.15 -7.47
CA PRO A 53 17.80 -18.14 -7.33
C PRO A 53 18.20 -17.91 -5.87
N ALA A 54 19.40 -17.38 -5.63
CA ALA A 54 19.72 -16.84 -4.32
C ALA A 54 18.88 -15.61 -4.02
N VAL A 55 18.53 -15.41 -2.75
CA VAL A 55 17.68 -14.34 -2.25
C VAL A 55 18.40 -13.54 -1.16
N ALA A 56 18.32 -12.22 -1.27
CA ALA A 56 18.67 -11.31 -0.19
C ALA A 56 17.40 -10.65 0.37
N VAL A 57 17.05 -10.99 1.62
CA VAL A 57 16.00 -10.28 2.34
C VAL A 57 16.60 -9.00 2.92
N LEU A 58 15.96 -7.85 2.71
CA LEU A 58 16.42 -6.53 3.15
C LEU A 58 15.43 -5.94 4.14
N LEU A 59 15.91 -5.53 5.32
CA LEU A 59 15.10 -4.95 6.38
C LEU A 59 15.78 -3.72 6.97
N ALA A 60 15.09 -2.60 7.00
CA ALA A 60 15.47 -1.41 7.76
C ALA A 60 14.73 -1.37 9.09
N VAL A 61 15.44 -1.17 10.21
CA VAL A 61 14.86 -1.14 11.55
C VAL A 61 15.24 0.13 12.31
N TYR A 62 14.32 0.60 13.15
CA TYR A 62 14.54 1.64 14.14
C TYR A 62 13.65 1.43 15.35
N ASN A 63 14.25 1.08 16.50
CA ASN A 63 13.55 0.82 17.77
C ASN A 63 12.44 -0.24 17.63
N GLU A 64 12.82 -1.43 17.19
CA GLU A 64 11.93 -2.57 16.94
C GLU A 64 12.25 -3.75 17.90
N GLU A 65 12.75 -3.48 19.13
CA GLU A 65 13.17 -4.52 20.09
C GLU A 65 12.10 -5.55 20.41
N GLN A 66 10.83 -5.19 20.23
CA GLN A 66 9.70 -6.03 20.59
C GLN A 66 9.39 -7.08 19.52
N VAL A 67 9.70 -6.83 18.24
CA VAL A 67 9.31 -7.70 17.11
C VAL A 67 10.50 -8.32 16.38
N ILE A 68 11.70 -7.74 16.52
CA ILE A 68 12.84 -8.10 15.70
C ILE A 68 13.28 -9.57 15.84
N GLU A 69 13.18 -10.14 17.04
CA GLU A 69 13.52 -11.54 17.26
C GLU A 69 12.56 -12.48 16.51
N GLU A 70 11.24 -12.27 16.64
CA GLU A 70 10.24 -13.05 15.92
C GLU A 70 10.39 -12.88 14.40
N LYS A 71 10.68 -11.66 13.94
CA LYS A 71 10.94 -11.39 12.52
C LYS A 71 12.11 -12.20 11.98
N ILE A 72 13.23 -12.22 12.69
CA ILE A 72 14.42 -12.99 12.28
C ILE A 72 14.09 -14.48 12.25
N ARG A 73 13.48 -15.01 13.31
CA ARG A 73 13.12 -16.42 13.40
C ARG A 73 12.14 -16.84 12.31
N SER A 74 11.07 -16.07 12.05
CA SER A 74 10.11 -16.37 10.99
C SER A 74 10.74 -16.35 9.59
N THR A 75 11.72 -15.49 9.34
CA THR A 75 12.42 -15.42 8.05
C THR A 75 13.27 -16.66 7.81
N PHE A 76 13.99 -17.17 8.81
CA PHE A 76 14.80 -18.39 8.69
C PHE A 76 13.98 -19.67 8.86
N ALA A 77 12.73 -19.61 9.34
CA ALA A 77 11.82 -20.75 9.43
C ALA A 77 11.09 -21.04 8.11
N THR A 78 11.38 -20.30 7.02
CA THR A 78 10.78 -20.55 5.71
C THR A 78 11.35 -21.82 5.07
N THR A 79 10.59 -22.41 4.14
CA THR A 79 10.99 -23.61 3.37
C THR A 79 12.03 -23.33 2.29
N TYR A 80 12.43 -22.07 2.12
CA TYR A 80 13.45 -21.68 1.15
C TYR A 80 14.84 -22.25 1.50
N PRO A 81 15.63 -22.74 0.52
CA PRO A 81 16.94 -23.34 0.77
C PRO A 81 17.86 -22.41 1.60
N PRO A 82 18.36 -22.84 2.78
CA PRO A 82 19.12 -21.98 3.67
C PRO A 82 20.45 -21.46 3.07
N ASP A 83 21.06 -22.24 2.18
CA ASP A 83 22.29 -21.88 1.47
C ASP A 83 22.06 -20.79 0.39
N LYS A 84 20.78 -20.57 0.03
CA LYS A 84 20.36 -19.53 -0.94
C LYS A 84 19.71 -18.32 -0.29
N LEU A 85 19.62 -18.27 1.04
CA LEU A 85 18.99 -17.20 1.81
C LEU A 85 20.02 -16.38 2.57
N THR A 86 20.08 -15.09 2.30
CA THR A 86 20.83 -14.13 3.13
C THR A 86 19.89 -13.04 3.63
N PHE A 87 19.92 -12.73 4.92
CA PHE A 87 19.08 -11.71 5.52
C PHE A 87 19.93 -10.51 5.97
N TYR A 88 19.77 -9.38 5.30
CA TYR A 88 20.44 -8.12 5.62
C TYR A 88 19.53 -7.24 6.47
N ILE A 89 19.99 -6.88 7.66
CA ILE A 89 19.29 -5.95 8.56
C ILE A 89 20.14 -4.70 8.77
N GLY A 90 19.59 -3.54 8.42
CA GLY A 90 20.17 -2.24 8.68
C GLY A 90 19.47 -1.52 9.82
N SER A 91 20.19 -1.16 10.87
CA SER A 91 19.64 -0.37 11.97
C SER A 91 19.90 1.12 11.73
N ASP A 92 18.81 1.91 11.68
CA ASP A 92 18.84 3.37 11.48
C ASP A 92 19.13 4.10 12.81
N ASN A 93 20.24 3.73 13.48
CA ASN A 93 20.66 4.28 14.77
C ASN A 93 19.64 4.02 15.89
N SER A 94 19.21 2.75 16.08
CA SER A 94 18.32 2.35 17.18
C SER A 94 18.96 2.62 18.55
N THR A 95 18.13 3.08 19.50
CA THR A 95 18.52 3.48 20.85
C THR A 95 18.03 2.50 21.94
N ASP A 96 17.18 1.53 21.57
CA ASP A 96 16.66 0.46 22.40
C ASP A 96 17.54 -0.82 22.30
N ARG A 97 17.03 -1.97 22.71
CA ARG A 97 17.74 -3.26 22.66
C ARG A 97 17.79 -3.89 21.26
N THR A 98 17.24 -3.27 20.22
CA THR A 98 17.19 -3.81 18.85
C THR A 98 18.56 -4.29 18.37
N ASN A 99 19.59 -3.43 18.48
CA ASN A 99 20.94 -3.77 18.02
C ASN A 99 21.54 -4.97 18.78
N ALA A 100 21.35 -5.04 20.10
CA ALA A 100 21.84 -6.13 20.92
C ALA A 100 21.16 -7.48 20.57
N LEU A 101 19.85 -7.46 20.32
CA LEU A 101 19.09 -8.63 19.90
C LEU A 101 19.55 -9.15 18.53
N ILE A 102 19.73 -8.27 17.54
CA ILE A 102 20.20 -8.66 16.21
C ILE A 102 21.62 -9.24 16.29
N THR A 103 22.52 -8.62 17.05
CA THR A 103 23.90 -9.11 17.23
C THR A 103 23.93 -10.51 17.84
N ARG A 104 23.10 -10.77 18.84
CA ARG A 104 22.96 -12.11 19.45
C ARG A 104 22.48 -13.14 18.40
N LEU A 105 21.43 -12.82 17.66
CA LEU A 105 20.85 -13.73 16.66
C LEU A 105 21.77 -13.93 15.45
N ALA A 106 22.64 -12.97 15.11
CA ALA A 106 23.64 -13.15 14.07
C ALA A 106 24.67 -14.24 14.38
N ALA A 107 24.87 -14.57 15.65
CA ALA A 107 25.68 -15.73 16.04
C ALA A 107 24.94 -17.07 15.86
N GLU A 108 23.60 -17.06 15.93
CA GLU A 108 22.75 -18.26 15.73
C GLU A 108 22.51 -18.54 14.23
N TYR A 109 22.42 -17.49 13.39
CA TYR A 109 22.08 -17.58 11.97
C TYR A 109 23.21 -17.06 11.07
N PRO A 110 24.06 -17.92 10.48
CA PRO A 110 25.19 -17.50 9.60
C PRO A 110 24.76 -16.68 8.38
N GLY A 111 23.52 -16.86 7.91
CA GLY A 111 22.93 -16.10 6.81
C GLY A 111 22.47 -14.68 7.20
N LEU A 112 22.53 -14.31 8.49
CA LEU A 112 22.14 -12.97 8.96
C LEU A 112 23.33 -12.01 8.87
N LYS A 113 23.14 -10.91 8.15
CA LYS A 113 24.11 -9.82 7.99
C LYS A 113 23.57 -8.55 8.65
N PHE A 114 24.25 -8.07 9.68
CA PHE A 114 23.84 -6.90 10.43
C PHE A 114 24.70 -5.67 10.12
N ARG A 115 24.03 -4.54 9.82
CA ARG A 115 24.65 -3.26 9.51
C ARG A 115 24.06 -2.14 10.38
N PRO A 116 24.65 -1.83 11.54
CA PRO A 116 24.26 -0.64 12.31
C PRO A 116 24.78 0.63 11.60
N LEU A 117 23.91 1.64 11.47
CA LEU A 117 24.28 2.96 10.97
C LEU A 117 24.52 3.91 12.16
N GLY A 118 25.51 4.80 12.03
CA GLY A 118 25.87 5.74 13.10
C GLY A 118 24.98 6.99 13.20
N GLN A 119 24.04 7.15 12.27
CA GLN A 119 23.10 8.29 12.22
C GLN A 119 21.78 7.90 11.57
N ARG A 120 20.74 8.67 11.89
CA ARG A 120 19.39 8.51 11.26
C ARG A 120 19.43 8.96 9.80
N THR A 121 19.12 8.04 8.88
CA THR A 121 19.06 8.28 7.43
C THR A 121 17.68 8.04 6.83
N GLY A 122 16.77 7.46 7.63
CA GLY A 122 15.47 7.01 7.19
C GLY A 122 15.52 5.69 6.40
N LYS A 123 14.37 5.03 6.25
CA LYS A 123 14.25 3.74 5.54
C LYS A 123 14.93 3.76 4.16
N PRO A 124 14.72 4.78 3.28
CA PRO A 124 15.38 4.81 1.98
C PRO A 124 16.91 4.82 2.06
N GLY A 125 17.49 5.55 3.04
CA GLY A 125 18.93 5.59 3.25
C GLY A 125 19.50 4.25 3.68
N VAL A 126 18.85 3.56 4.62
CA VAL A 126 19.22 2.20 5.05
C VAL A 126 19.13 1.23 3.88
N MET A 127 18.00 1.24 3.14
CA MET A 127 17.79 0.35 2.00
C MET A 127 18.82 0.56 0.90
N GLN A 128 19.28 1.79 0.67
CA GLN A 128 20.36 2.09 -0.28
C GLN A 128 21.66 1.40 0.11
N VAL A 129 22.03 1.41 1.40
CA VAL A 129 23.24 0.72 1.90
C VAL A 129 23.08 -0.78 1.72
N LEU A 130 21.98 -1.37 2.21
CA LEU A 130 21.77 -2.82 2.16
C LEU A 130 21.71 -3.36 0.73
N SER A 131 21.03 -2.66 -0.17
CA SER A 131 20.92 -3.09 -1.57
C SER A 131 22.25 -3.02 -2.34
N ALA A 132 23.15 -2.12 -1.95
CA ALA A 132 24.49 -2.05 -2.51
C ALA A 132 25.39 -3.23 -2.05
N GLU A 133 25.19 -3.71 -0.81
CA GLU A 133 25.92 -4.85 -0.27
C GLU A 133 25.37 -6.20 -0.75
N ALA A 134 24.07 -6.27 -1.04
CA ALA A 134 23.41 -7.50 -1.48
C ALA A 134 23.80 -7.87 -2.92
N THR A 135 24.27 -9.12 -3.11
CA THR A 135 24.69 -9.64 -4.41
C THR A 135 23.69 -10.58 -5.07
N ALA A 136 22.71 -11.05 -4.31
CA ALA A 136 21.69 -11.98 -4.78
C ALA A 136 20.87 -11.42 -5.97
N PRO A 137 20.48 -12.27 -6.96
CA PRO A 137 19.71 -11.84 -8.12
C PRO A 137 18.29 -11.39 -7.80
N VAL A 138 17.74 -11.78 -6.63
CA VAL A 138 16.41 -11.37 -6.16
C VAL A 138 16.56 -10.74 -4.79
N LEU A 139 16.00 -9.55 -4.64
CA LEU A 139 15.89 -8.82 -3.37
C LEU A 139 14.45 -8.95 -2.85
N VAL A 140 14.29 -9.31 -1.58
CA VAL A 140 12.99 -9.31 -0.88
C VAL A 140 12.99 -8.19 0.14
N LEU A 141 12.09 -7.23 -0.01
CA LEU A 141 11.96 -6.10 0.91
C LEU A 141 10.82 -6.38 1.88
N THR A 142 11.05 -6.07 3.17
CA THR A 142 10.08 -6.36 4.23
C THR A 142 10.17 -5.35 5.36
N ASP A 143 9.13 -5.29 6.21
CA ASP A 143 9.09 -4.50 7.43
C ASP A 143 9.25 -5.40 8.66
N ALA A 144 9.66 -4.81 9.80
CA ALA A 144 9.97 -5.54 11.03
C ALA A 144 8.76 -6.27 11.63
N ASN A 145 7.56 -5.71 11.46
CA ASN A 145 6.29 -6.25 11.95
C ASN A 145 5.55 -7.15 10.95
N VAL A 146 6.20 -7.55 9.87
CA VAL A 146 5.64 -8.45 8.87
C VAL A 146 6.30 -9.81 8.99
N PHE A 147 5.54 -10.82 9.40
CA PHE A 147 6.01 -12.17 9.67
C PHE A 147 5.72 -13.10 8.50
N PHE A 148 6.72 -13.85 8.08
CA PHE A 148 6.60 -14.78 6.96
C PHE A 148 5.96 -16.10 7.41
N THR A 149 5.14 -16.67 6.52
CA THR A 149 4.76 -18.09 6.60
C THR A 149 5.85 -18.96 5.97
N PRO A 150 5.84 -20.28 6.21
CA PRO A 150 6.87 -21.17 5.64
C PRO A 150 7.09 -21.01 4.14
N ASP A 151 6.04 -20.79 3.37
CA ASP A 151 6.12 -20.75 1.91
C ASP A 151 6.28 -19.34 1.31
N THR A 152 6.26 -18.28 2.14
CA THR A 152 6.28 -16.89 1.67
C THR A 152 7.40 -16.62 0.67
N LEU A 153 8.64 -17.00 1.00
CA LEU A 153 9.79 -16.72 0.12
C LEU A 153 9.71 -17.49 -1.19
N TYR A 154 9.35 -18.77 -1.15
CA TYR A 154 9.19 -19.56 -2.36
C TYR A 154 8.10 -18.97 -3.27
N GLU A 155 6.93 -18.65 -2.72
CA GLU A 155 5.81 -18.10 -3.46
C GLU A 155 6.14 -16.76 -4.12
N LEU A 156 6.89 -15.88 -3.46
CA LEU A 156 7.40 -14.65 -4.05
C LEU A 156 8.37 -14.92 -5.21
N VAL A 157 9.27 -15.89 -5.02
CA VAL A 157 10.43 -16.07 -5.90
C VAL A 157 10.15 -16.95 -7.10
N LYS A 158 9.20 -17.89 -7.02
CA LYS A 158 8.88 -18.84 -8.09
C LYS A 158 8.63 -18.19 -9.46
N HIS A 159 8.10 -16.96 -9.46
CA HIS A 159 7.76 -16.22 -10.68
C HIS A 159 8.96 -15.64 -11.44
N PHE A 160 10.11 -15.51 -10.79
CA PHE A 160 11.31 -14.96 -11.47
C PHE A 160 11.96 -15.91 -12.46
N ARG A 161 11.42 -17.11 -12.67
CA ARG A 161 11.73 -17.96 -13.81
C ARG A 161 11.40 -17.23 -15.13
N ASN A 162 10.29 -16.52 -15.16
CA ASN A 162 9.92 -15.66 -16.28
C ASN A 162 10.77 -14.37 -16.26
N PRO A 163 11.61 -14.13 -17.28
CA PRO A 163 12.47 -12.94 -17.34
C PRO A 163 11.69 -11.63 -17.45
N ALA A 164 10.44 -11.66 -17.92
CA ALA A 164 9.58 -10.48 -18.00
C ALA A 164 9.10 -10.00 -16.64
N VAL A 165 9.09 -10.87 -15.60
CA VAL A 165 8.67 -10.50 -14.23
C VAL A 165 9.81 -9.79 -13.52
N GLY A 166 9.62 -8.51 -13.22
CA GLY A 166 10.58 -7.68 -12.48
C GLY A 166 10.24 -7.55 -11.00
N LEU A 167 8.94 -7.67 -10.61
CA LEU A 167 8.51 -7.52 -9.24
C LEU A 167 7.32 -8.42 -8.91
N VAL A 168 7.33 -8.98 -7.68
CA VAL A 168 6.25 -9.81 -7.14
C VAL A 168 5.87 -9.29 -5.76
N GLY A 169 4.63 -8.81 -5.60
CA GLY A 169 4.07 -8.40 -4.32
C GLY A 169 3.55 -9.59 -3.52
N GLY A 170 3.68 -9.56 -2.20
CA GLY A 170 3.13 -10.54 -1.29
C GLY A 170 1.68 -10.25 -0.90
N HIS A 171 1.08 -11.21 -0.24
CA HIS A 171 -0.28 -11.17 0.29
C HIS A 171 -0.24 -10.88 1.79
N ILE A 172 -0.40 -9.61 2.15
CA ILE A 172 -0.42 -9.20 3.56
C ILE A 172 -1.80 -9.45 4.14
N LEU A 173 -1.84 -10.23 5.21
CA LEU A 173 -3.04 -10.51 5.99
C LEU A 173 -2.88 -9.95 7.40
N ASN A 174 -3.98 -9.40 7.93
CA ASN A 174 -4.06 -9.03 9.33
C ASN A 174 -4.59 -10.21 10.13
N PRO A 175 -3.84 -10.78 11.10
CA PRO A 175 -4.34 -11.85 11.95
C PRO A 175 -5.52 -11.36 12.80
N GLU A 176 -6.55 -12.22 12.93
CA GLU A 176 -7.79 -11.91 13.63
C GLU A 176 -7.57 -11.89 15.15
N HIS A 177 -7.28 -10.74 15.75
CA HIS A 177 -7.20 -10.68 17.20
C HIS A 177 -8.24 -9.81 17.89
N ARG A 178 -9.01 -8.94 17.19
CA ARG A 178 -10.15 -8.24 17.80
C ARG A 178 -11.20 -7.86 16.76
N GLN A 179 -12.48 -8.09 17.09
CA GLN A 179 -13.64 -7.59 16.34
C GLN A 179 -13.98 -6.12 16.68
N GLU A 180 -13.20 -5.47 17.51
CA GLU A 180 -13.43 -4.12 18.02
C GLU A 180 -12.54 -3.10 17.29
N GLY A 181 -12.99 -1.86 17.16
CA GLY A 181 -12.27 -0.78 16.50
C GLY A 181 -12.48 -0.73 14.98
N ILE A 182 -11.46 -0.27 14.24
CA ILE A 182 -11.45 -0.15 12.77
C ILE A 182 -10.82 -1.37 12.08
N SER A 183 -10.41 -2.39 12.84
CA SER A 183 -9.71 -3.57 12.32
C SER A 183 -10.48 -4.31 11.22
N GLY A 184 -11.81 -4.41 11.34
CA GLY A 184 -12.66 -5.02 10.33
C GLY A 184 -12.70 -4.24 9.01
N GLN A 185 -12.68 -2.90 9.06
CA GLN A 185 -12.64 -2.04 7.87
C GLN A 185 -11.27 -2.09 7.18
N GLU A 186 -10.18 -2.07 7.95
CA GLU A 186 -8.83 -2.22 7.41
C GLU A 186 -8.60 -3.61 6.82
N LYS A 187 -9.09 -4.68 7.46
CA LYS A 187 -9.06 -6.04 6.90
C LYS A 187 -9.77 -6.11 5.55
N ALA A 188 -11.03 -5.64 5.49
CA ALA A 188 -11.79 -5.64 4.23
C ALA A 188 -11.11 -4.78 3.15
N TYR A 189 -10.48 -3.68 3.54
CA TYR A 189 -9.69 -2.85 2.64
C TYR A 189 -8.48 -3.61 2.10
N LEU A 190 -7.69 -4.26 2.96
CA LEU A 190 -6.49 -5.02 2.57
C LEU A 190 -6.84 -6.20 1.67
N GLU A 191 -7.88 -6.97 2.00
CA GLU A 191 -8.35 -8.09 1.17
C GLU A 191 -8.76 -7.62 -0.23
N ARG A 192 -9.52 -6.53 -0.31
CA ARG A 192 -9.92 -5.94 -1.57
C ARG A 192 -8.73 -5.41 -2.37
N GLU A 193 -7.78 -4.76 -1.71
CA GLU A 193 -6.57 -4.20 -2.33
C GLU A 193 -5.67 -5.33 -2.87
N ASN A 194 -5.46 -6.41 -2.11
CA ASN A 194 -4.74 -7.60 -2.57
C ASN A 194 -5.38 -8.21 -3.82
N LEU A 195 -6.72 -8.33 -3.82
CA LEU A 195 -7.46 -8.89 -4.96
C LEU A 195 -7.33 -8.01 -6.22
N ILE A 196 -7.47 -6.68 -6.08
CA ILE A 196 -7.30 -5.74 -7.19
C ILE A 196 -5.88 -5.86 -7.77
N LYS A 197 -4.85 -5.85 -6.92
CA LYS A 197 -3.45 -5.98 -7.34
C LYS A 197 -3.17 -7.30 -8.05
N TYR A 198 -3.71 -8.40 -7.52
CA TYR A 198 -3.63 -9.71 -8.18
C TYR A 198 -4.26 -9.68 -9.58
N GLN A 199 -5.48 -9.15 -9.68
CA GLN A 199 -6.21 -9.07 -10.94
C GLN A 199 -5.52 -8.14 -11.96
N GLU A 200 -4.91 -7.03 -11.53
CA GLU A 200 -4.09 -6.17 -12.38
C GLU A 200 -2.88 -6.92 -12.96
N GLY A 201 -2.21 -7.73 -12.12
CA GLY A 201 -1.16 -8.64 -12.55
C GLY A 201 -1.64 -9.66 -13.59
N VAL A 202 -2.81 -10.26 -13.35
CA VAL A 202 -3.44 -11.25 -14.27
C VAL A 202 -3.79 -10.64 -15.63
N VAL A 203 -4.39 -9.44 -15.63
CA VAL A 203 -4.94 -8.84 -16.86
C VAL A 203 -3.86 -8.16 -17.69
N TRP A 204 -2.93 -7.45 -17.04
CA TRP A 204 -1.98 -6.58 -17.73
C TRP A 204 -0.51 -6.79 -17.36
N GLY A 205 -0.21 -7.68 -16.39
CA GLY A 205 1.14 -7.77 -15.82
C GLY A 205 1.58 -6.47 -15.12
N SER A 206 0.63 -5.65 -14.71
CA SER A 206 0.88 -4.29 -14.22
C SER A 206 0.15 -4.02 -12.91
N MET A 207 0.56 -4.70 -11.83
CA MET A 207 0.13 -4.38 -10.47
C MET A 207 0.59 -2.97 -10.10
N ILE A 208 -0.34 -2.09 -9.72
CA ILE A 208 -0.03 -0.70 -9.38
C ILE A 208 0.29 -0.56 -7.89
N GLY A 209 1.59 -0.64 -7.58
CA GLY A 209 2.16 -0.45 -6.26
C GLY A 209 2.07 -1.71 -5.37
N ALA A 210 3.20 -2.30 -5.01
CA ALA A 210 3.28 -3.36 -4.01
C ALA A 210 2.96 -2.83 -2.61
N PHE A 211 2.65 -3.73 -1.66
CA PHE A 211 2.69 -3.38 -0.25
C PHE A 211 4.12 -3.39 0.26
N GLY A 212 4.53 -2.33 0.97
CA GLY A 212 5.90 -2.15 1.46
C GLY A 212 6.37 -3.20 2.46
N GLY A 213 5.42 -3.87 3.11
CA GLY A 213 5.72 -4.90 4.10
C GLY A 213 6.27 -6.21 3.54
N CYS A 214 5.96 -6.55 2.26
CA CYS A 214 6.44 -7.78 1.65
C CYS A 214 6.36 -7.75 0.13
N PHE A 215 7.51 -7.66 -0.55
CA PHE A 215 7.61 -7.85 -1.99
C PHE A 215 9.01 -8.28 -2.40
N ALA A 216 9.12 -8.99 -3.53
CA ALA A 216 10.37 -9.36 -4.15
C ALA A 216 10.58 -8.57 -5.44
N VAL A 217 11.84 -8.21 -5.74
CA VAL A 217 12.21 -7.50 -6.97
C VAL A 217 13.47 -8.12 -7.54
N ARG A 218 13.51 -8.28 -8.87
CA ARG A 218 14.73 -8.64 -9.59
C ARG A 218 15.78 -7.55 -9.36
N ARG A 219 16.98 -7.91 -8.91
CA ARG A 219 18.01 -6.93 -8.57
C ARG A 219 18.33 -5.98 -9.72
N ALA A 220 18.33 -6.48 -10.96
CA ALA A 220 18.58 -5.66 -12.15
C ALA A 220 17.47 -4.61 -12.40
N CYS A 221 16.28 -4.79 -11.84
CA CYS A 221 15.14 -3.88 -11.94
C CYS A 221 14.95 -3.02 -10.67
N TYR A 222 15.83 -3.19 -9.68
CA TYR A 222 15.72 -2.46 -8.43
C TYR A 222 16.28 -1.05 -8.54
N HIS A 223 15.43 -0.06 -8.35
CA HIS A 223 15.81 1.34 -8.23
C HIS A 223 15.52 1.82 -6.81
N PRO A 224 16.53 2.18 -6.01
CA PRO A 224 16.30 2.72 -4.68
C PRO A 224 15.52 4.03 -4.77
N ALA A 225 14.52 4.19 -3.91
CA ALA A 225 13.78 5.45 -3.86
C ALA A 225 14.71 6.60 -3.48
N PRO A 226 14.59 7.77 -4.12
CA PRO A 226 15.40 8.93 -3.77
C PRO A 226 15.19 9.36 -2.32
N ARG A 227 16.21 9.96 -1.71
CA ARG A 227 16.08 10.53 -0.37
C ARG A 227 14.92 11.54 -0.34
N GLY A 228 14.09 11.47 0.69
CA GLY A 228 12.92 12.33 0.83
C GLY A 228 11.62 11.77 0.24
N PHE A 229 11.64 10.64 -0.48
CA PHE A 229 10.41 9.94 -0.84
C PHE A 229 9.83 9.21 0.38
N ILE A 230 8.53 9.39 0.61
CA ILE A 230 7.84 8.82 1.78
C ILE A 230 7.40 7.37 1.52
N VAL A 231 7.02 7.06 0.27
CA VAL A 231 6.44 5.77 -0.13
C VAL A 231 7.39 5.13 -1.14
N ASP A 232 8.38 4.44 -0.60
CA ASP A 232 9.48 3.81 -1.35
C ASP A 232 9.05 2.56 -2.11
N ASP A 233 8.17 1.77 -1.55
CA ASP A 233 7.57 0.57 -2.16
C ASP A 233 6.82 0.88 -3.44
N PHE A 234 6.01 1.94 -3.41
CA PHE A 234 5.32 2.42 -4.60
C PHE A 234 6.30 2.93 -5.66
N PHE A 235 7.34 3.68 -5.25
CA PHE A 235 8.39 4.15 -6.15
C PHE A 235 9.07 2.99 -6.87
N ILE A 236 9.53 1.98 -6.11
CA ILE A 236 10.22 0.80 -6.68
C ILE A 236 9.30 0.06 -7.64
N SER A 237 8.02 -0.15 -7.26
CA SER A 237 7.05 -0.83 -8.12
C SER A 237 6.82 -0.12 -9.45
N MET A 238 6.67 1.21 -9.40
CA MET A 238 6.42 2.00 -10.60
C MET A 238 7.68 2.14 -11.49
N ALA A 239 8.87 2.14 -10.89
CA ALA A 239 10.13 2.11 -11.64
C ALA A 239 10.27 0.82 -12.46
N VAL A 240 9.94 -0.34 -11.87
CA VAL A 240 9.91 -1.64 -12.57
C VAL A 240 8.98 -1.60 -13.78
N LEU A 241 7.77 -1.03 -13.60
CA LEU A 241 6.81 -0.87 -14.71
C LEU A 241 7.30 0.13 -15.77
N GLN A 242 8.01 1.18 -15.36
CA GLN A 242 8.57 2.18 -16.28
C GLN A 242 9.70 1.59 -17.14
N ASP A 243 10.46 0.64 -16.60
CA ASP A 243 11.49 -0.12 -17.33
C ASP A 243 10.91 -1.19 -18.28
N GLY A 244 9.57 -1.34 -18.29
CA GLY A 244 8.88 -2.27 -19.18
C GLY A 244 8.75 -3.70 -18.65
N TYR A 245 9.16 -3.96 -17.40
CA TYR A 245 8.95 -5.25 -16.76
C TYR A 245 7.54 -5.39 -16.18
N GLN A 246 7.14 -6.62 -15.92
CA GLN A 246 5.89 -6.93 -15.25
C GLN A 246 6.03 -6.81 -13.73
N ALA A 247 5.00 -6.26 -13.09
CA ALA A 247 4.78 -6.33 -11.65
C ALA A 247 3.49 -7.11 -11.38
N ILE A 248 3.56 -8.14 -10.55
CA ILE A 248 2.44 -9.03 -10.24
C ILE A 248 2.27 -9.19 -8.72
N ASN A 249 1.11 -9.65 -8.25
CA ASN A 249 0.86 -9.94 -6.85
C ASN A 249 0.58 -11.43 -6.66
N GLU A 250 1.30 -12.10 -5.74
CA GLU A 250 1.11 -13.52 -5.46
C GLU A 250 0.30 -13.71 -4.18
N LEU A 251 -0.91 -14.27 -4.31
CA LEU A 251 -1.79 -14.51 -3.16
C LEU A 251 -1.33 -15.68 -2.29
N GLY A 252 -0.50 -16.60 -2.81
CA GLY A 252 0.14 -17.67 -2.05
C GLY A 252 1.29 -17.17 -1.17
N ALA A 253 1.89 -16.02 -1.48
CA ALA A 253 2.96 -15.41 -0.70
C ALA A 253 2.41 -14.71 0.55
N VAL A 254 1.83 -15.50 1.46
CA VAL A 254 1.15 -15.02 2.67
C VAL A 254 2.16 -14.53 3.69
N CYS A 255 1.91 -13.35 4.23
CA CYS A 255 2.59 -12.82 5.41
C CYS A 255 1.59 -12.10 6.32
N HIS A 256 1.90 -12.07 7.62
CA HIS A 256 1.04 -11.49 8.64
C HIS A 256 1.61 -10.15 9.10
N GLU A 257 0.78 -9.10 9.13
CA GLU A 257 1.14 -7.79 9.64
C GLU A 257 0.25 -7.41 10.81
N ASP A 258 0.83 -7.00 11.92
CA ASP A 258 0.10 -6.38 13.03
C ASP A 258 -0.15 -4.90 12.71
N VAL A 259 -1.42 -4.54 12.56
CA VAL A 259 -1.83 -3.15 12.32
C VAL A 259 -2.41 -2.52 13.58
N SER A 260 -2.28 -1.19 13.68
CA SER A 260 -2.93 -0.42 14.74
C SER A 260 -4.46 -0.47 14.58
N ASP A 261 -5.17 -0.63 15.68
CA ASP A 261 -6.63 -0.58 15.77
C ASP A 261 -7.16 0.84 16.06
N GLN A 262 -6.25 1.83 16.17
CA GLN A 262 -6.58 3.20 16.55
C GLN A 262 -6.76 4.12 15.33
N LEU A 263 -7.98 4.66 15.17
CA LEU A 263 -8.31 5.57 14.07
C LEU A 263 -7.40 6.81 13.98
N PRO A 264 -6.96 7.48 15.08
CA PRO A 264 -6.07 8.64 14.97
C PRO A 264 -4.67 8.30 14.43
N GLU A 265 -4.16 7.13 14.74
CA GLU A 265 -2.85 6.66 14.22
C GLU A 265 -2.95 6.33 12.74
N GLU A 266 -3.99 5.61 12.36
CA GLU A 266 -4.25 5.29 10.96
C GLU A 266 -4.47 6.55 10.13
N PHE A 267 -5.20 7.54 10.64
CA PHE A 267 -5.38 8.84 10.00
C PHE A 267 -4.03 9.54 9.76
N ARG A 268 -3.14 9.58 10.77
CA ARG A 268 -1.81 10.19 10.65
C ARG A 268 -0.95 9.44 9.63
N ARG A 269 -0.99 8.11 9.65
CA ARG A 269 -0.30 7.22 8.71
C ARG A 269 -0.78 7.49 7.28
N LYS A 270 -2.09 7.50 7.03
CA LYS A 270 -2.68 7.74 5.71
C LYS A 270 -2.38 9.16 5.19
N ALA A 271 -2.41 10.18 6.04
CA ALA A 271 -2.05 11.53 5.64
C ALA A 271 -0.58 11.65 5.22
N ARG A 272 0.33 10.93 5.90
CA ARG A 272 1.74 10.84 5.52
C ARG A 272 1.91 10.12 4.18
N ILE A 273 1.31 8.94 4.03
CA ILE A 273 1.34 8.14 2.80
C ILE A 273 0.77 8.96 1.63
N SER A 274 -0.32 9.69 1.83
CA SER A 274 -0.93 10.53 0.80
C SER A 274 0.04 11.59 0.26
N ALA A 275 0.83 12.25 1.10
CA ALA A 275 1.84 13.19 0.62
C ALA A 275 2.88 12.49 -0.29
N GLY A 276 3.31 11.29 0.07
CA GLY A 276 4.21 10.47 -0.75
C GLY A 276 3.56 9.96 -2.05
N ASN A 277 2.25 9.71 -2.05
CA ASN A 277 1.52 9.33 -3.27
C ASN A 277 1.58 10.44 -4.32
N PHE A 278 1.47 11.72 -3.93
CA PHE A 278 1.59 12.84 -4.87
C PHE A 278 3.04 13.06 -5.33
N GLN A 279 4.06 12.75 -4.50
CA GLN A 279 5.45 12.69 -4.97
C GLN A 279 5.60 11.67 -6.10
N ASN A 280 5.09 10.47 -5.89
CA ASN A 280 5.13 9.38 -6.86
C ASN A 280 4.29 9.66 -8.11
N LEU A 281 3.13 10.32 -7.97
CA LEU A 281 2.29 10.71 -9.10
C LEU A 281 3.06 11.62 -10.08
N VAL A 282 3.80 12.59 -9.55
CA VAL A 282 4.60 13.49 -10.38
C VAL A 282 5.80 12.78 -10.99
N ALA A 283 6.49 11.92 -10.22
CA ALA A 283 7.64 11.15 -10.70
C ALA A 283 7.27 10.23 -11.87
N PHE A 284 6.14 9.54 -11.75
CA PHE A 284 5.69 8.53 -12.72
C PHE A 284 4.53 8.99 -13.62
N ARG A 285 4.35 10.31 -13.82
CA ARG A 285 3.26 10.86 -14.66
C ARG A 285 3.27 10.36 -16.10
N ARG A 286 4.42 9.92 -16.62
CA ARG A 286 4.53 9.35 -17.97
C ARG A 286 3.80 8.02 -18.12
N LEU A 287 3.70 7.21 -17.06
CA LEU A 287 2.97 5.95 -17.05
C LEU A 287 1.45 6.13 -17.13
N LEU A 288 0.94 7.34 -16.94
CA LEU A 288 -0.47 7.66 -17.14
C LEU A 288 -0.89 7.70 -18.62
N TRP A 289 0.07 7.75 -19.54
CA TRP A 289 -0.17 7.89 -20.97
C TRP A 289 0.32 6.68 -21.75
N PRO A 290 -0.49 6.21 -22.71
CA PRO A 290 -1.87 6.62 -22.97
C PRO A 290 -2.82 5.98 -21.95
N PRO A 291 -3.90 6.68 -21.50
CA PRO A 291 -4.77 6.24 -20.38
C PRO A 291 -5.64 5.02 -20.72
N TRP A 292 -5.71 4.60 -21.98
CA TRP A 292 -6.41 3.39 -22.45
C TRP A 292 -5.50 2.15 -22.51
N ARG A 293 -4.20 2.25 -22.33
CA ARG A 293 -3.30 1.09 -22.17
C ARG A 293 -3.41 0.53 -20.75
N GLY A 294 -3.35 -0.81 -20.62
CA GLY A 294 -3.61 -1.53 -19.39
C GLY A 294 -2.97 -0.93 -18.13
N GLY A 295 -1.65 -0.71 -18.11
CA GLY A 295 -0.96 -0.11 -16.96
C GLY A 295 -1.38 1.34 -16.69
N GLY A 296 -1.51 2.17 -17.73
CA GLY A 296 -1.98 3.56 -17.60
C GLY A 296 -3.44 3.61 -17.13
N PHE A 297 -4.32 2.77 -17.69
CA PHE A 297 -5.70 2.66 -17.27
C PHE A 297 -5.81 2.20 -15.80
N ALA A 298 -5.03 1.19 -15.40
CA ALA A 298 -4.97 0.73 -14.02
C ALA A 298 -4.49 1.84 -13.07
N TYR A 299 -3.43 2.57 -13.44
CA TYR A 299 -2.89 3.64 -12.61
C TYR A 299 -3.91 4.77 -12.38
N TRP A 300 -4.59 5.23 -13.46
CA TRP A 300 -5.68 6.19 -13.35
C TRP A 300 -6.81 5.66 -12.46
N SER A 301 -7.35 4.48 -12.78
CA SER A 301 -8.56 3.94 -12.17
C SER A 301 -8.37 3.52 -10.73
N HIS A 302 -7.21 2.89 -10.41
CA HIS A 302 -6.95 2.32 -9.09
C HIS A 302 -6.38 3.35 -8.12
N LYS A 303 -5.42 4.19 -8.56
CA LYS A 303 -4.68 5.06 -7.64
C LYS A 303 -5.01 6.54 -7.82
N VAL A 304 -4.87 7.10 -9.03
CA VAL A 304 -5.00 8.55 -9.23
C VAL A 304 -6.39 9.04 -8.87
N LEU A 305 -7.45 8.43 -9.40
CA LEU A 305 -8.83 8.83 -9.08
C LEU A 305 -9.15 8.66 -7.60
N ARG A 306 -8.61 7.61 -6.96
CA ARG A 306 -8.77 7.41 -5.52
C ARG A 306 -8.10 8.51 -4.71
N TRP A 307 -6.88 8.93 -5.10
CA TRP A 307 -6.18 10.04 -4.43
C TRP A 307 -6.86 11.39 -4.66
N LEU A 308 -7.54 11.56 -5.80
CA LEU A 308 -8.31 12.75 -6.14
C LEU A 308 -9.75 12.72 -5.60
N THR A 309 -10.20 11.60 -5.04
CA THR A 309 -11.59 11.47 -4.53
C THR A 309 -12.00 12.61 -3.59
N PRO A 310 -11.20 13.06 -2.60
CA PRO A 310 -11.63 14.18 -1.75
C PRO A 310 -11.89 15.47 -2.53
N LEU A 311 -11.13 15.75 -3.59
CA LEU A 311 -11.36 16.90 -4.46
C LEU A 311 -12.62 16.71 -5.29
N LEU A 312 -12.88 15.49 -5.80
CA LEU A 312 -14.11 15.17 -6.54
C LEU A 312 -15.34 15.31 -5.64
N LEU A 313 -15.27 14.89 -4.37
CA LEU A 313 -16.36 15.07 -3.41
C LEU A 313 -16.64 16.57 -3.13
N LEU A 314 -15.60 17.40 -3.01
CA LEU A 314 -15.75 18.85 -2.87
C LEU A 314 -16.37 19.48 -4.12
N LEU A 315 -15.96 19.05 -5.31
CA LEU A 315 -16.56 19.50 -6.58
C LEU A 315 -18.03 19.10 -6.68
N MET A 316 -18.40 17.89 -6.28
CA MET A 316 -19.80 17.45 -6.20
C MET A 316 -20.62 18.33 -5.27
N LEU A 317 -20.10 18.57 -4.06
CA LEU A 317 -20.79 19.40 -3.06
C LEU A 317 -20.98 20.84 -3.56
N GLY A 318 -19.89 21.46 -4.06
CA GLY A 318 -19.93 22.84 -4.56
C GLY A 318 -20.84 23.00 -5.78
N SER A 319 -20.78 22.08 -6.73
CA SER A 319 -21.64 22.14 -7.94
C SER A 319 -23.11 21.90 -7.62
N SER A 320 -23.45 20.95 -6.71
CA SER A 320 -24.84 20.75 -6.30
C SER A 320 -25.39 21.95 -5.50
N ALA A 321 -24.57 22.54 -4.63
CA ALA A 321 -24.94 23.78 -3.90
C ALA A 321 -25.19 24.95 -4.85
N LEU A 322 -24.32 25.14 -5.84
CA LEU A 322 -24.48 26.17 -6.89
C LEU A 322 -25.78 25.97 -7.67
N LEU A 323 -26.05 24.74 -8.11
CA LEU A 323 -27.29 24.42 -8.84
C LEU A 323 -28.55 24.71 -8.01
N VAL A 324 -28.55 24.33 -6.72
CA VAL A 324 -29.67 24.63 -5.82
C VAL A 324 -29.85 26.14 -5.61
N ALA A 325 -28.77 26.89 -5.43
CA ALA A 325 -28.81 28.34 -5.25
C ALA A 325 -29.36 29.08 -6.51
N ARG A 326 -29.17 28.50 -7.69
CA ARG A 326 -29.66 29.03 -8.97
C ARG A 326 -31.05 28.52 -9.34
N GLY A 327 -31.77 27.89 -8.42
CA GLY A 327 -33.14 27.40 -8.66
C GLY A 327 -33.21 26.02 -9.33
N GLY A 328 -32.11 25.26 -9.32
CA GLY A 328 -32.08 23.89 -9.86
C GLY A 328 -33.17 23.00 -9.29
N GLY A 329 -33.61 22.02 -10.07
CA GLY A 329 -34.76 21.16 -9.78
C GLY A 329 -34.59 20.33 -8.47
N TRP A 330 -35.68 19.69 -8.08
CA TRP A 330 -35.76 18.91 -6.81
C TRP A 330 -34.67 17.83 -6.68
N VAL A 331 -34.21 17.28 -7.80
CA VAL A 331 -33.13 16.27 -7.83
C VAL A 331 -31.86 16.82 -7.15
N TYR A 332 -31.40 18.03 -7.50
CA TYR A 332 -30.19 18.61 -6.95
C TYR A 332 -30.37 19.01 -5.48
N ARG A 333 -31.57 19.38 -5.05
CA ARG A 333 -31.89 19.62 -3.63
C ARG A 333 -31.76 18.33 -2.82
N LEU A 334 -32.29 17.22 -3.35
CA LEU A 334 -32.19 15.90 -2.71
C LEU A 334 -30.74 15.42 -2.65
N LEU A 335 -29.99 15.57 -3.75
CA LEU A 335 -28.57 15.18 -3.81
C LEU A 335 -27.71 16.01 -2.85
N LEU A 336 -27.95 17.33 -2.75
CA LEU A 336 -27.26 18.19 -1.79
C LEU A 336 -27.61 17.80 -0.34
N ALA A 337 -28.89 17.59 -0.04
CA ALA A 337 -29.32 17.15 1.28
C ALA A 337 -28.71 15.81 1.68
N GLY A 338 -28.64 14.85 0.72
CA GLY A 338 -27.98 13.56 0.92
C GLY A 338 -26.46 13.71 1.21
N GLN A 339 -25.77 14.57 0.47
CA GLN A 339 -24.33 14.84 0.71
C GLN A 339 -24.10 15.49 2.09
N LEU A 340 -24.90 16.50 2.46
CA LEU A 340 -24.80 17.15 3.76
C LEU A 340 -25.14 16.18 4.91
N GLY A 341 -26.18 15.35 4.72
CA GLY A 341 -26.53 14.29 5.67
C GLY A 341 -25.37 13.29 5.83
N ALA A 342 -24.75 12.86 4.72
CA ALA A 342 -23.62 11.93 4.76
C ALA A 342 -22.39 12.51 5.48
N LEU A 343 -22.14 13.81 5.39
CA LEU A 343 -21.09 14.50 6.14
C LEU A 343 -21.33 14.54 7.66
N LEU A 344 -22.58 14.43 8.10
CA LEU A 344 -22.93 14.40 9.53
C LEU A 344 -22.83 12.99 10.14
N LEU A 345 -22.82 11.93 9.31
CA LEU A 345 -22.78 10.54 9.78
C LEU A 345 -21.54 10.22 10.63
N PRO A 346 -20.33 10.72 10.36
CA PRO A 346 -19.18 10.52 11.23
C PRO A 346 -19.37 11.10 12.64
N LEU A 347 -20.05 12.22 12.76
CA LEU A 347 -20.38 12.82 14.08
C LEU A 347 -21.38 11.97 14.82
N LEU A 348 -22.38 11.44 14.12
CA LEU A 348 -23.36 10.51 14.70
C LEU A 348 -22.67 9.21 15.14
N ASP A 349 -21.77 8.64 14.34
CA ASP A 349 -20.97 7.45 14.71
C ASP A 349 -20.16 7.70 15.98
N ALA A 350 -19.49 8.84 16.08
CA ALA A 350 -18.71 9.22 17.25
C ALA A 350 -19.61 9.39 18.51
N ALA A 351 -20.82 9.95 18.37
CA ALA A 351 -21.78 10.09 19.45
C ALA A 351 -22.32 8.73 19.92
N LEU A 352 -22.73 7.87 18.98
CA LEU A 352 -23.23 6.52 19.27
C LEU A 352 -22.15 5.64 19.91
N HIS A 353 -20.90 5.76 19.44
CA HIS A 353 -19.77 5.03 20.02
C HIS A 353 -19.56 5.36 21.51
N ARG A 354 -19.72 6.64 21.90
CA ARG A 354 -19.66 7.04 23.33
C ARG A 354 -20.77 6.41 24.18
N LEU A 355 -21.88 6.03 23.54
CA LEU A 355 -23.02 5.35 24.18
C LEU A 355 -22.89 3.80 24.09
N GLY A 356 -21.77 3.28 23.61
CA GLY A 356 -21.55 1.83 23.45
C GLY A 356 -22.30 1.19 22.27
N ILE A 357 -22.89 2.01 21.37
CA ILE A 357 -23.65 1.52 20.21
C ILE A 357 -22.74 1.49 18.98
N HIS A 358 -22.63 0.31 18.37
CA HIS A 358 -21.74 0.06 17.23
C HIS A 358 -22.52 -0.38 15.99
N LEU A 359 -22.68 0.53 15.00
CA LEU A 359 -23.36 0.24 13.73
C LEU A 359 -22.32 0.08 12.61
N ARG A 360 -22.18 -1.15 12.08
CA ARG A 360 -21.16 -1.49 11.05
C ARG A 360 -21.19 -0.55 9.85
N LEU A 361 -22.37 -0.30 9.28
CA LEU A 361 -22.53 0.59 8.11
C LEU A 361 -22.05 2.01 8.41
N LEU A 362 -22.41 2.54 9.57
CA LEU A 362 -22.02 3.88 9.99
C LEU A 362 -20.49 4.00 10.15
N ARG A 363 -19.86 2.95 10.71
CA ARG A 363 -18.42 2.82 10.80
C ARG A 363 -17.73 2.85 9.43
N PHE A 364 -18.26 2.13 8.41
CA PHE A 364 -17.71 2.18 7.05
C PHE A 364 -17.78 3.58 6.46
N ILE A 365 -18.87 4.28 6.64
CA ILE A 365 -19.05 5.66 6.16
C ILE A 365 -18.07 6.60 6.89
N SER A 366 -17.98 6.50 8.22
CA SER A 366 -17.04 7.30 9.00
C SER A 366 -15.59 7.06 8.61
N HIS A 367 -15.21 5.80 8.40
CA HIS A 367 -13.89 5.43 7.92
C HIS A 367 -13.62 6.01 6.52
N PHE A 368 -14.58 5.92 5.59
CA PHE A 368 -14.46 6.49 4.24
C PHE A 368 -14.18 8.00 4.29
N TYR A 369 -14.98 8.77 5.04
CA TYR A 369 -14.77 10.22 5.17
C TYR A 369 -13.47 10.57 5.88
N SER A 370 -13.11 9.84 6.95
CA SER A 370 -11.85 10.02 7.67
C SER A 370 -10.64 9.81 6.74
N MET A 371 -10.66 8.74 5.95
CA MET A 371 -9.57 8.45 5.00
C MET A 371 -9.50 9.49 3.88
N ASN A 372 -10.63 9.98 3.36
CA ASN A 372 -10.64 11.07 2.38
C ASN A 372 -10.13 12.39 2.97
N ALA A 373 -10.44 12.69 4.23
CA ALA A 373 -9.86 13.85 4.92
C ALA A 373 -8.34 13.70 5.10
N ALA A 374 -7.85 12.51 5.42
CA ALA A 374 -6.42 12.22 5.49
C ALA A 374 -5.74 12.38 4.11
N LEU A 375 -6.38 11.94 3.02
CA LEU A 375 -5.88 12.16 1.65
C LEU A 375 -5.78 13.63 1.31
N LEU A 376 -6.80 14.44 1.64
CA LEU A 376 -6.79 15.89 1.40
C LEU A 376 -5.71 16.59 2.22
N LEU A 377 -5.53 16.21 3.49
CA LEU A 377 -4.45 16.73 4.34
C LEU A 377 -3.08 16.39 3.77
N GLY A 378 -2.90 15.16 3.26
CA GLY A 378 -1.65 14.72 2.63
C GLY A 378 -1.37 15.48 1.33
N PHE A 379 -2.38 15.74 0.51
CA PHE A 379 -2.26 16.60 -0.66
C PHE A 379 -1.79 18.01 -0.28
N TRP A 380 -2.40 18.60 0.74
CA TRP A 380 -2.00 19.91 1.25
C TRP A 380 -0.55 19.94 1.78
N ARG A 381 -0.14 18.88 2.51
CA ARG A 381 1.25 18.71 2.97
C ARG A 381 2.24 18.62 1.80
N TYR A 382 1.86 17.90 0.75
CA TYR A 382 2.65 17.81 -0.48
C TYR A 382 2.86 19.18 -1.13
N LEU A 383 1.80 19.99 -1.27
CA LEU A 383 1.87 21.35 -1.85
C LEU A 383 2.75 22.30 -1.02
N ARG A 384 2.80 22.12 0.31
CA ARG A 384 3.68 22.90 1.20
C ARG A 384 5.12 22.43 1.24
N GLY A 385 5.45 21.38 0.52
CA GLY A 385 6.76 20.74 0.51
C GLY A 385 6.93 19.71 1.62
N VAL A 386 7.36 18.51 1.23
CA VAL A 386 7.70 17.42 2.16
C VAL A 386 9.08 17.71 2.73
N ARG A 387 9.17 17.95 4.05
CA ARG A 387 10.42 18.36 4.71
C ARG A 387 11.28 17.19 5.18
N THR A 388 10.68 16.03 5.46
CA THR A 388 11.39 14.84 5.98
C THR A 388 10.66 13.55 5.60
N ALA A 389 11.43 12.52 5.28
CA ALA A 389 10.96 11.13 5.09
C ALA A 389 11.32 10.24 6.29
N ILE A 390 11.83 10.83 7.39
CA ILE A 390 12.14 10.08 8.61
C ILE A 390 10.79 9.60 9.19
N TRP A 391 10.67 8.29 9.41
CA TRP A 391 9.49 7.72 10.05
C TRP A 391 9.69 7.61 11.56
N GLU A 392 8.61 7.81 12.30
CA GLU A 392 8.52 7.45 13.71
C GLU A 392 7.84 6.09 13.82
N PRO A 393 8.29 5.21 14.73
CA PRO A 393 7.60 3.95 14.97
C PRO A 393 6.15 4.22 15.34
N THR A 394 5.23 3.51 14.70
CA THR A 394 3.81 3.57 15.06
C THR A 394 3.61 2.71 16.30
N ALA A 395 2.95 3.23 17.34
CA ALA A 395 2.56 2.44 18.49
C ALA A 395 1.63 1.31 18.00
N ARG A 396 2.06 0.06 18.20
CA ARG A 396 1.37 -1.15 17.74
C ARG A 396 0.89 -1.92 18.93
N PHE A 397 -0.28 -2.54 18.82
CA PHE A 397 -0.74 -3.48 19.84
C PHE A 397 -0.03 -4.81 19.63
N GLN A 398 0.83 -5.17 20.58
CA GLN A 398 1.48 -6.47 20.62
C GLN A 398 0.76 -7.31 21.68
N GLY A 399 -0.28 -8.02 21.27
CA GLY A 399 -0.83 -9.10 22.06
C GLY A 399 0.26 -10.18 22.19
N LYS A 400 0.58 -10.58 23.42
CA LYS A 400 1.35 -11.81 23.64
C LYS A 400 0.60 -12.94 22.91
N ARG A 401 1.24 -13.52 21.89
CA ARG A 401 0.83 -14.77 21.26
C ARG A 401 1.09 -15.92 22.22
#